data_a7d3c9a851fd661686805345a437f0ea
#
_entry.id   a7d3c9a851fd661686805345a437f0ea
#
_cell.length_a   1.000
_cell.length_b   1.000
_cell.length_c   1.000
_cell.angle_alpha   90.00
_cell.angle_beta   90.00
_cell.angle_gamma   90.00
#
_symmetry.space_group_name_H-M   'P 1'
#
loop_
_entity.id
_entity.type
_entity.pdbx_description
1 polymer ?
#
loop_
_entity_poly.entity_id
_entity_poly.type
_entity_poly.pdbx_seq_one_letter_code
_entity_poly.pdbx_strand_id
1 'polypeptide(L)'
;MSLDAVLAKIDTDLDAALERLMGLLRLQSVSTDPAYKEQVNKAADWLVEDLKSLGVDASKRDTPMHPMVVGHVGNIGPHLLFYGHYDVQPVDPIELWDHDPFEPFIEDRNGIKVIRGRGTSDDKGQLMTFMEACRAWIAVHGELPCKITFLFEGEEETGSPSLVPFMEANKDELKADLALICDTGMVAKGVPSIASQLRGMLKDEMTIHGPAMDLHSGHYGGPAINPLKEISRIIASFHDDEGRVTIDGFYDDVIEIGDNLKAQWETCGFDEAEYMEGAGLTTPAGEQGYSILEQQWSRPTLEINGMWGGYQGAGTKTVIPAQAHAKITCRLVGDMDPDDIRIKLRAHVEGMLRPDASVTWDNDLEGAPPSVMNTDRPEFEQARQALSAEWDREAVFVGMGGSIPIAGHFKTVLDMDAMLIGFASEDDRIHSPNEKYDVEAFHKGMRSWARVLAALT
;
A
#
# COMPACT_ATOMS: atom_id res chain seq x y z
N MET A 1 -33.62 4.65 -7.53
CA MET A 1 -33.40 5.05 -6.11
C MET A 1 -32.92 6.51 -6.05
N SER A 2 -33.22 7.28 -5.00
CA SER A 2 -32.80 8.69 -4.90
C SER A 2 -31.46 8.79 -4.16
N LEU A 3 -30.41 9.15 -4.88
CA LEU A 3 -29.09 9.43 -4.32
C LEU A 3 -29.14 10.62 -3.35
N ASP A 4 -29.85 11.70 -3.69
CA ASP A 4 -29.92 12.89 -2.82
C ASP A 4 -30.48 12.58 -1.43
N ALA A 5 -31.46 11.67 -1.33
CA ALA A 5 -31.97 11.24 -0.05
C ALA A 5 -30.94 10.45 0.78
N VAL A 6 -30.09 9.65 0.11
CA VAL A 6 -28.99 8.91 0.76
C VAL A 6 -27.93 9.88 1.27
N LEU A 7 -27.53 10.85 0.45
CA LEU A 7 -26.56 11.87 0.86
C LEU A 7 -27.07 12.70 2.04
N ALA A 8 -28.34 13.13 2.03
CA ALA A 8 -28.94 13.82 3.17
C ALA A 8 -29.03 12.94 4.43
N LYS A 9 -29.19 11.64 4.27
CA LYS A 9 -29.14 10.68 5.39
C LYS A 9 -27.75 10.59 6.00
N ILE A 10 -26.70 10.50 5.17
CA ILE A 10 -25.30 10.53 5.61
C ILE A 10 -25.00 11.81 6.40
N ASP A 11 -25.43 12.97 5.88
CA ASP A 11 -25.22 14.27 6.55
C ASP A 11 -25.89 14.31 7.93
N THR A 12 -27.09 13.75 8.04
CA THR A 12 -27.86 13.72 9.30
C THR A 12 -27.25 12.75 10.33
N ASP A 13 -26.67 11.65 9.87
CA ASP A 13 -26.18 10.56 10.72
C ASP A 13 -24.68 10.64 11.03
N LEU A 14 -24.00 11.72 10.66
CA LEU A 14 -22.54 11.84 10.81
C LEU A 14 -22.07 11.57 12.25
N ASP A 15 -22.73 12.16 13.26
CA ASP A 15 -22.37 11.94 14.67
C ASP A 15 -22.51 10.46 15.07
N ALA A 16 -23.55 9.79 14.59
CA ALA A 16 -23.76 8.37 14.87
C ALA A 16 -22.74 7.48 14.14
N ALA A 17 -22.31 7.87 12.93
CA ALA A 17 -21.24 7.20 12.19
C ALA A 17 -19.88 7.34 12.90
N LEU A 18 -19.58 8.53 13.40
CA LEU A 18 -18.38 8.79 14.20
C LEU A 18 -18.36 7.95 15.48
N GLU A 19 -19.48 7.83 16.19
CA GLU A 19 -19.57 6.98 17.39
C GLU A 19 -19.32 5.50 17.09
N ARG A 20 -19.82 4.98 15.96
CA ARG A 20 -19.52 3.60 15.51
C ARG A 20 -18.05 3.42 15.19
N LEU A 21 -17.46 4.36 14.45
CA LEU A 21 -16.02 4.34 14.17
C LEU A 21 -15.22 4.35 15.48
N MET A 22 -15.54 5.23 16.43
CA MET A 22 -14.89 5.26 17.75
C MET A 22 -15.02 3.91 18.48
N GLY A 23 -16.15 3.23 18.33
CA GLY A 23 -16.37 1.89 18.89
C GLY A 23 -15.39 0.86 18.33
N LEU A 24 -15.15 0.86 17.02
CA LEU A 24 -14.20 -0.04 16.36
C LEU A 24 -12.75 0.32 16.69
N LEU A 25 -12.41 1.61 16.78
CA LEU A 25 -11.07 2.09 17.08
C LEU A 25 -10.60 1.72 18.49
N ARG A 26 -11.50 1.59 19.46
CA ARG A 26 -11.15 1.13 20.83
C ARG A 26 -10.69 -0.33 20.89
N LEU A 27 -10.92 -1.10 19.83
CA LEU A 27 -10.45 -2.50 19.76
C LEU A 27 -9.01 -2.54 19.28
N GLN A 28 -8.12 -3.01 20.13
CA GLN A 28 -6.67 -3.02 19.94
C GLN A 28 -6.24 -4.17 19.01
N SER A 29 -6.66 -4.13 17.78
CA SER A 29 -6.44 -5.22 16.81
C SER A 29 -5.03 -5.22 16.19
N VAL A 30 -4.00 -5.18 17.02
CA VAL A 30 -2.60 -5.28 16.58
C VAL A 30 -2.31 -6.72 16.16
N SER A 31 -2.17 -6.97 14.86
CA SER A 31 -2.04 -8.32 14.31
C SER A 31 -0.64 -8.92 14.48
N THR A 32 0.39 -8.07 14.51
CA THR A 32 1.79 -8.49 14.59
C THR A 32 2.20 -9.06 15.94
N ASP A 33 1.45 -8.75 17.02
CA ASP A 33 1.76 -9.19 18.39
C ASP A 33 0.74 -10.23 18.87
N PRO A 34 1.17 -11.48 19.15
CA PRO A 34 0.31 -12.55 19.67
C PRO A 34 -0.48 -12.20 20.94
N ALA A 35 0.01 -11.24 21.74
CA ALA A 35 -0.68 -10.78 22.94
C ALA A 35 -2.04 -10.13 22.63
N TYR A 36 -2.20 -9.57 21.45
CA TYR A 36 -3.43 -8.91 20.98
C TYR A 36 -4.39 -9.84 20.21
N LYS A 37 -4.07 -11.13 20.05
CA LYS A 37 -4.91 -12.07 19.27
C LYS A 37 -6.39 -12.05 19.67
N GLU A 38 -6.69 -11.94 20.96
CA GLU A 38 -8.07 -11.86 21.46
C GLU A 38 -8.74 -10.54 21.04
N GLN A 39 -7.98 -9.45 20.99
CA GLN A 39 -8.51 -8.15 20.58
C GLN A 39 -8.78 -8.10 19.06
N VAL A 40 -7.91 -8.70 18.24
CA VAL A 40 -8.15 -8.90 16.80
C VAL A 40 -9.45 -9.69 16.58
N ASN A 41 -9.65 -10.78 17.33
CA ASN A 41 -10.91 -11.54 17.28
C ASN A 41 -12.14 -10.71 17.68
N LYS A 42 -12.05 -9.85 18.70
CA LYS A 42 -13.14 -8.95 19.10
C LYS A 42 -13.47 -7.93 18.02
N ALA A 43 -12.47 -7.43 17.29
CA ALA A 43 -12.68 -6.53 16.16
C ALA A 43 -13.45 -7.23 15.03
N ALA A 44 -13.08 -8.48 14.70
CA ALA A 44 -13.84 -9.30 13.75
C ALA A 44 -15.28 -9.54 14.21
N ASP A 45 -15.48 -9.88 15.48
CA ASP A 45 -16.83 -10.08 16.04
C ASP A 45 -17.66 -8.79 15.98
N TRP A 46 -17.05 -7.64 16.28
CA TRP A 46 -17.72 -6.33 16.18
C TRP A 46 -18.17 -6.04 14.75
N LEU A 47 -17.32 -6.27 13.76
CA LEU A 47 -17.64 -6.09 12.33
C LEU A 47 -18.78 -7.02 11.88
N VAL A 48 -18.75 -8.27 12.30
CA VAL A 48 -19.85 -9.23 12.01
C VAL A 48 -21.17 -8.72 12.57
N GLU A 49 -21.19 -8.26 13.81
CA GLU A 49 -22.43 -7.76 14.44
C GLU A 49 -22.90 -6.45 13.79
N ASP A 50 -21.98 -5.55 13.42
CA ASP A 50 -22.35 -4.31 12.73
C ASP A 50 -22.92 -4.59 11.33
N LEU A 51 -22.30 -5.49 10.55
CA LEU A 51 -22.83 -5.94 9.26
C LEU A 51 -24.21 -6.59 9.40
N LYS A 52 -24.41 -7.46 10.39
CA LYS A 52 -25.74 -8.07 10.67
C LYS A 52 -26.79 -7.03 11.01
N SER A 53 -26.41 -5.95 11.69
CA SER A 53 -27.32 -4.83 11.98
C SER A 53 -27.87 -4.15 10.72
N LEU A 54 -27.17 -4.31 9.59
CA LEU A 54 -27.58 -3.84 8.25
C LEU A 54 -28.40 -4.89 7.47
N GLY A 55 -28.63 -6.07 8.04
CA GLY A 55 -29.26 -7.17 7.33
C GLY A 55 -28.33 -7.94 6.40
N VAL A 56 -27.01 -7.76 6.54
CA VAL A 56 -25.99 -8.52 5.82
C VAL A 56 -25.88 -9.91 6.41
N ASP A 57 -25.83 -10.95 5.57
CA ASP A 57 -25.51 -12.31 6.01
C ASP A 57 -23.98 -12.41 6.21
N ALA A 58 -23.55 -12.10 7.43
CA ALA A 58 -22.16 -11.97 7.80
C ALA A 58 -21.70 -13.04 8.77
N SER A 59 -20.46 -13.50 8.61
CA SER A 59 -19.83 -14.49 9.48
C SER A 59 -18.33 -14.29 9.59
N LYS A 60 -17.80 -14.63 10.76
CA LYS A 60 -16.35 -14.77 10.98
C LYS A 60 -15.89 -16.12 10.45
N ARG A 61 -14.80 -16.14 9.71
CA ARG A 61 -14.18 -17.33 9.11
C ARG A 61 -12.79 -17.52 9.68
N ASP A 62 -12.57 -18.61 10.36
CA ASP A 62 -11.27 -18.91 10.96
C ASP A 62 -10.19 -19.13 9.90
N THR A 63 -8.99 -18.60 10.18
CA THR A 63 -7.76 -18.83 9.42
C THR A 63 -6.66 -19.32 10.38
N PRO A 64 -5.51 -19.74 9.87
CA PRO A 64 -4.39 -20.12 10.74
C PRO A 64 -3.92 -19.03 11.70
N MET A 65 -4.07 -17.74 11.34
CA MET A 65 -3.56 -16.62 12.14
C MET A 65 -4.71 -15.77 12.71
N HIS A 66 -5.34 -14.92 11.91
CA HIS A 66 -6.45 -14.06 12.31
C HIS A 66 -7.65 -14.24 11.39
N PRO A 67 -8.89 -14.17 11.89
CA PRO A 67 -10.07 -14.52 11.09
C PRO A 67 -10.34 -13.51 9.97
N MET A 68 -10.94 -14.00 8.89
CA MET A 68 -11.61 -13.16 7.89
C MET A 68 -13.05 -12.90 8.30
N VAL A 69 -13.59 -11.74 7.92
CA VAL A 69 -15.03 -11.45 8.01
C VAL A 69 -15.59 -11.43 6.60
N VAL A 70 -16.58 -12.30 6.34
CA VAL A 70 -17.26 -12.38 5.04
C VAL A 70 -18.74 -12.08 5.24
N GLY A 71 -19.28 -11.21 4.38
CA GLY A 71 -20.69 -10.86 4.42
C GLY A 71 -21.28 -10.68 3.03
N HIS A 72 -22.57 -11.04 2.86
CA HIS A 72 -23.28 -10.93 1.58
C HIS A 72 -24.58 -10.17 1.75
N VAL A 73 -24.88 -9.26 0.83
CA VAL A 73 -26.12 -8.51 0.80
C VAL A 73 -26.50 -8.09 -0.62
N GLY A 74 -27.79 -7.93 -0.86
CA GLY A 74 -28.32 -7.54 -2.16
C GLY A 74 -28.44 -8.71 -3.15
N ASN A 75 -29.28 -8.53 -4.16
CA ASN A 75 -29.57 -9.52 -5.18
C ASN A 75 -29.86 -8.92 -6.56
N ILE A 76 -29.62 -7.63 -6.73
CA ILE A 76 -29.86 -6.86 -7.96
C ILE A 76 -28.57 -6.17 -8.41
N GLY A 77 -28.51 -5.73 -9.68
CA GLY A 77 -27.41 -4.97 -10.24
C GLY A 77 -26.10 -5.77 -10.37
N PRO A 78 -24.96 -5.09 -10.53
CA PRO A 78 -23.66 -5.73 -10.55
C PRO A 78 -23.29 -6.33 -9.19
N HIS A 79 -22.39 -7.28 -9.20
CA HIS A 79 -21.82 -7.86 -7.98
C HIS A 79 -20.47 -7.22 -7.69
N LEU A 80 -20.36 -6.48 -6.59
CA LEU A 80 -19.14 -5.85 -6.14
C LEU A 80 -18.58 -6.58 -4.92
N LEU A 81 -17.25 -6.72 -4.84
CA LEU A 81 -16.59 -7.17 -3.64
C LEU A 81 -15.92 -5.95 -2.99
N PHE A 82 -16.24 -5.66 -1.74
CA PHE A 82 -15.56 -4.62 -0.98
C PHE A 82 -14.57 -5.25 -0.01
N TYR A 83 -13.32 -4.79 -0.11
CA TYR A 83 -12.21 -5.21 0.74
C TYR A 83 -11.71 -4.06 1.60
N GLY A 84 -11.33 -4.39 2.83
CA GLY A 84 -10.61 -3.55 3.78
C GLY A 84 -9.98 -4.41 4.87
N HIS A 85 -9.10 -3.84 5.68
CA HIS A 85 -8.54 -4.54 6.83
C HIS A 85 -8.91 -3.89 8.16
N TYR A 86 -8.97 -4.70 9.20
CA TYR A 86 -9.37 -4.23 10.53
C TYR A 86 -8.28 -4.39 11.57
N ASP A 87 -7.15 -4.98 11.20
CA ASP A 87 -5.95 -4.95 12.03
C ASP A 87 -5.22 -3.62 11.90
N VAL A 88 -4.28 -3.39 12.78
CA VAL A 88 -3.53 -2.14 12.86
C VAL A 88 -2.09 -2.40 13.27
N GLN A 89 -1.19 -1.48 12.90
CA GLN A 89 0.20 -1.47 13.33
C GLN A 89 0.36 -1.33 14.85
N PRO A 90 1.46 -1.84 15.43
CA PRO A 90 1.86 -1.55 16.79
C PRO A 90 1.92 -0.04 17.08
N VAL A 91 1.75 0.30 18.34
CA VAL A 91 1.75 1.71 18.77
C VAL A 91 3.12 2.21 19.23
N ASP A 92 4.12 1.34 19.18
CA ASP A 92 5.48 1.68 19.61
C ASP A 92 6.12 2.76 18.72
N PRO A 93 6.88 3.72 19.29
CA PRO A 93 7.09 3.91 20.72
C PRO A 93 5.93 4.67 21.39
N ILE A 94 5.32 4.07 22.41
CA ILE A 94 4.13 4.59 23.08
C ILE A 94 4.35 5.97 23.73
N GLU A 95 5.59 6.27 24.14
CA GLU A 95 5.96 7.55 24.76
C GLU A 95 5.89 8.74 23.80
N LEU A 96 5.75 8.53 22.49
CA LEU A 96 5.59 9.58 21.50
C LEU A 96 4.12 9.88 21.17
N TRP A 97 3.19 9.17 21.78
CA TRP A 97 1.78 9.49 21.66
C TRP A 97 1.37 10.54 22.67
N ASP A 98 0.66 11.57 22.21
CA ASP A 98 0.14 12.64 23.07
C ASP A 98 -1.01 12.16 23.96
N HIS A 99 -1.72 11.09 23.52
CA HIS A 99 -2.85 10.46 24.19
C HIS A 99 -2.82 8.95 23.96
N ASP A 100 -3.63 8.19 24.72
CA ASP A 100 -3.77 6.75 24.51
C ASP A 100 -4.25 6.48 23.07
N PRO A 101 -3.49 5.72 22.27
CA PRO A 101 -3.80 5.46 20.86
C PRO A 101 -5.12 4.71 20.64
N PHE A 102 -5.64 4.03 21.66
CA PHE A 102 -6.90 3.27 21.58
C PHE A 102 -8.06 3.91 22.36
N GLU A 103 -7.87 5.13 22.85
CA GLU A 103 -8.98 5.99 23.33
C GLU A 103 -9.21 7.13 22.32
N PRO A 104 -9.88 6.84 21.20
CA PRO A 104 -10.04 7.80 20.10
C PRO A 104 -10.89 8.98 20.52
N PHE A 105 -10.54 10.17 20.01
CA PHE A 105 -11.28 11.40 20.26
C PHE A 105 -11.23 12.34 19.06
N ILE A 106 -12.12 13.33 19.02
CA ILE A 106 -12.12 14.39 18.02
C ILE A 106 -11.38 15.59 18.58
N GLU A 107 -10.31 16.00 17.88
CA GLU A 107 -9.56 17.21 18.15
C GLU A 107 -9.97 18.30 17.16
N ASP A 108 -10.14 19.53 17.63
CA ASP A 108 -10.27 20.71 16.77
C ASP A 108 -8.90 21.40 16.62
N ARG A 109 -8.35 21.35 15.41
CA ARG A 109 -7.08 21.98 15.05
C ARG A 109 -7.33 23.19 14.16
N ASN A 110 -7.51 24.36 14.79
CA ASN A 110 -7.74 25.62 14.08
C ASN A 110 -8.97 25.59 13.14
N GLY A 111 -10.04 24.94 13.57
CA GLY A 111 -11.26 24.82 12.80
C GLY A 111 -11.33 23.57 11.91
N ILE A 112 -10.26 22.77 11.85
CA ILE A 112 -10.25 21.46 11.20
C ILE A 112 -10.43 20.39 12.27
N LYS A 113 -11.51 19.62 12.19
CA LYS A 113 -11.76 18.49 13.09
C LYS A 113 -11.06 17.25 12.59
N VAL A 114 -10.28 16.62 13.46
CA VAL A 114 -9.57 15.37 13.17
C VAL A 114 -9.93 14.31 14.22
N ILE A 115 -10.01 13.06 13.77
CA ILE A 115 -10.14 11.88 14.62
C ILE A 115 -8.73 11.44 14.98
N ARG A 116 -8.44 11.25 16.26
CA ARG A 116 -7.15 10.80 16.77
C ARG A 116 -7.23 9.38 17.27
N GLY A 117 -6.22 8.57 16.95
CA GLY A 117 -6.07 7.20 17.43
C GLY A 117 -5.40 6.30 16.39
N ARG A 118 -4.95 5.13 16.79
CA ARG A 118 -4.40 4.12 15.89
C ARG A 118 -5.52 3.48 15.06
N GLY A 119 -5.30 3.35 13.75
CA GLY A 119 -6.27 2.80 12.80
C GLY A 119 -7.31 3.81 12.32
N THR A 120 -7.16 5.10 12.66
CA THR A 120 -8.12 6.14 12.24
C THR A 120 -8.12 6.36 10.74
N SER A 121 -6.96 6.28 10.10
CA SER A 121 -6.79 6.41 8.65
C SER A 121 -6.47 5.06 8.01
N ASP A 122 -5.74 4.20 8.71
CA ASP A 122 -5.23 2.93 8.21
C ASP A 122 -5.70 1.76 9.09
N ASP A 123 -6.74 1.02 8.71
CA ASP A 123 -7.71 1.21 7.61
C ASP A 123 -9.15 1.31 8.16
N LYS A 124 -9.35 1.19 9.51
CA LYS A 124 -10.68 1.16 10.14
C LYS A 124 -11.54 2.37 9.77
N GLY A 125 -10.93 3.56 9.72
CA GLY A 125 -11.66 4.76 9.32
C GLY A 125 -12.12 4.71 7.89
N GLN A 126 -11.29 4.28 6.97
CA GLN A 126 -11.63 4.17 5.55
C GLN A 126 -12.64 3.04 5.30
N LEU A 127 -12.42 1.85 5.89
CA LEU A 127 -13.37 0.74 5.86
C LEU A 127 -14.78 1.18 6.30
N MET A 128 -14.87 1.94 7.38
CA MET A 128 -16.15 2.44 7.90
C MET A 128 -16.83 3.43 6.95
N THR A 129 -16.09 4.16 6.09
CA THR A 129 -16.73 5.05 5.10
C THR A 129 -17.66 4.28 4.15
N PHE A 130 -17.22 3.10 3.69
CA PHE A 130 -18.03 2.25 2.83
C PHE A 130 -19.21 1.62 3.56
N MET A 131 -18.97 1.11 4.78
CA MET A 131 -20.03 0.52 5.60
C MET A 131 -21.16 1.53 5.89
N GLU A 132 -20.81 2.77 6.22
CA GLU A 132 -21.79 3.82 6.49
C GLU A 132 -22.54 4.30 5.23
N ALA A 133 -21.88 4.30 4.06
CA ALA A 133 -22.55 4.52 2.79
C ALA A 133 -23.62 3.45 2.53
N CYS A 134 -23.28 2.17 2.75
CA CYS A 134 -24.23 1.05 2.65
C CYS A 134 -25.38 1.20 3.67
N ARG A 135 -25.06 1.58 4.92
CA ARG A 135 -26.07 1.85 5.97
C ARG A 135 -27.08 2.90 5.53
N ALA A 136 -26.62 4.01 4.95
CA ALA A 136 -27.50 5.08 4.46
C ALA A 136 -28.39 4.62 3.31
N TRP A 137 -27.86 3.87 2.34
CA TRP A 137 -28.63 3.26 1.26
C TRP A 137 -29.75 2.37 1.78
N ILE A 138 -29.43 1.45 2.68
CA ILE A 138 -30.40 0.53 3.29
C ILE A 138 -31.45 1.30 4.12
N ALA A 139 -31.02 2.29 4.90
CA ALA A 139 -31.93 3.09 5.71
C ALA A 139 -32.96 3.88 4.88
N VAL A 140 -32.57 4.35 3.69
CA VAL A 140 -33.43 5.15 2.82
C VAL A 140 -34.31 4.28 1.92
N HIS A 141 -33.76 3.20 1.36
CA HIS A 141 -34.42 2.42 0.31
C HIS A 141 -34.80 0.99 0.72
N GLY A 142 -34.36 0.55 1.91
CA GLY A 142 -34.58 -0.83 2.38
C GLY A 142 -33.63 -1.86 1.78
N GLU A 143 -32.83 -1.49 0.75
CA GLU A 143 -31.91 -2.36 0.05
C GLU A 143 -30.75 -1.55 -0.57
N LEU A 144 -29.68 -2.23 -0.97
CA LEU A 144 -28.59 -1.67 -1.75
C LEU A 144 -28.92 -1.66 -3.25
N PRO A 145 -28.30 -0.74 -4.03
CA PRO A 145 -28.52 -0.67 -5.48
C PRO A 145 -27.82 -1.81 -6.24
N CYS A 146 -26.96 -2.60 -5.57
CA CYS A 146 -26.19 -3.69 -6.15
C CYS A 146 -26.00 -4.84 -5.14
N LYS A 147 -25.50 -5.97 -5.63
CA LYS A 147 -25.04 -7.06 -4.77
C LYS A 147 -23.63 -6.74 -4.24
N ILE A 148 -23.43 -6.90 -2.94
CA ILE A 148 -22.12 -6.68 -2.29
C ILE A 148 -21.69 -7.93 -1.52
N THR A 149 -20.44 -8.32 -1.73
CA THR A 149 -19.68 -9.21 -0.87
C THR A 149 -18.66 -8.37 -0.10
N PHE A 150 -18.70 -8.40 1.23
CA PHE A 150 -17.68 -7.84 2.10
C PHE A 150 -16.63 -8.91 2.38
N LEU A 151 -15.36 -8.53 2.28
CA LEU A 151 -14.21 -9.33 2.68
C LEU A 151 -13.29 -8.43 3.51
N PHE A 152 -13.27 -8.65 4.84
CA PHE A 152 -12.36 -7.93 5.72
C PHE A 152 -11.35 -8.89 6.32
N GLU A 153 -10.08 -8.50 6.31
CA GLU A 153 -9.01 -9.27 6.90
C GLU A 153 -8.43 -8.64 8.18
N GLY A 154 -7.78 -9.45 8.99
CA GLY A 154 -7.09 -9.03 10.19
C GLY A 154 -5.60 -9.35 10.17
N GLU A 155 -4.98 -9.38 9.00
CA GLU A 155 -3.58 -9.79 8.78
C GLU A 155 -2.83 -8.91 7.79
N GLU A 156 -3.41 -7.81 7.29
CA GLU A 156 -2.78 -6.95 6.28
C GLU A 156 -1.42 -6.46 6.77
N GLU A 157 -1.38 -5.96 7.98
CA GLU A 157 -0.20 -5.39 8.64
C GLU A 157 0.90 -6.42 8.97
N THR A 158 0.61 -7.71 8.76
CA THR A 158 1.57 -8.81 8.86
C THR A 158 1.89 -9.45 7.51
N GLY A 159 1.41 -8.85 6.41
CA GLY A 159 1.62 -9.32 5.04
C GLY A 159 0.63 -10.39 4.58
N SER A 160 -0.55 -10.47 5.16
CA SER A 160 -1.72 -11.27 4.71
C SER A 160 -1.43 -12.76 4.46
N PRO A 161 -0.75 -13.50 5.35
CA PRO A 161 -0.34 -14.87 5.07
C PRO A 161 -1.50 -15.84 4.83
N SER A 162 -2.68 -15.56 5.41
CA SER A 162 -3.85 -16.42 5.23
C SER A 162 -4.75 -16.01 4.06
N LEU A 163 -4.56 -14.83 3.47
CA LEU A 163 -5.49 -14.25 2.50
C LEU A 163 -5.54 -15.05 1.19
N VAL A 164 -4.39 -15.32 0.56
CA VAL A 164 -4.34 -16.07 -0.70
C VAL A 164 -4.90 -17.48 -0.53
N PRO A 165 -4.49 -18.29 0.46
CA PRO A 165 -5.11 -19.59 0.72
C PRO A 165 -6.61 -19.52 0.98
N PHE A 166 -7.08 -18.47 1.69
CA PHE A 166 -8.50 -18.26 1.94
C PHE A 166 -9.28 -17.98 0.65
N MET A 167 -8.76 -17.07 -0.19
CA MET A 167 -9.36 -16.76 -1.49
C MET A 167 -9.40 -17.98 -2.41
N GLU A 168 -8.33 -18.78 -2.47
CA GLU A 168 -8.27 -20.00 -3.26
C GLU A 168 -9.32 -21.02 -2.83
N ALA A 169 -9.52 -21.18 -1.53
CA ALA A 169 -10.51 -22.11 -0.97
C ALA A 169 -11.96 -21.63 -1.15
N ASN A 170 -12.19 -20.33 -1.37
CA ASN A 170 -13.51 -19.71 -1.42
C ASN A 170 -13.78 -18.93 -2.72
N LYS A 171 -13.13 -19.32 -3.84
CA LYS A 171 -13.21 -18.61 -5.13
C LYS A 171 -14.63 -18.34 -5.60
N ASP A 172 -15.49 -19.34 -5.55
CA ASP A 172 -16.86 -19.26 -6.06
C ASP A 172 -17.73 -18.30 -5.19
N GLU A 173 -17.46 -18.23 -3.90
CA GLU A 173 -18.15 -17.33 -2.96
C GLU A 173 -17.71 -15.88 -3.13
N LEU A 174 -16.41 -15.68 -3.37
CA LEU A 174 -15.79 -14.34 -3.38
C LEU A 174 -15.79 -13.70 -4.78
N LYS A 175 -15.96 -14.47 -5.86
CA LYS A 175 -15.91 -13.92 -7.21
C LYS A 175 -17.03 -12.91 -7.45
N ALA A 176 -16.65 -11.72 -7.90
CA ALA A 176 -17.53 -10.59 -8.23
C ALA A 176 -17.14 -9.98 -9.58
N ASP A 177 -17.88 -8.97 -10.04
CA ASP A 177 -17.61 -8.28 -11.31
C ASP A 177 -16.44 -7.28 -11.17
N LEU A 178 -16.27 -6.72 -9.94
CA LEU A 178 -15.22 -5.76 -9.62
C LEU A 178 -14.95 -5.78 -8.10
N ALA A 179 -13.69 -5.70 -7.72
CA ALA A 179 -13.29 -5.43 -6.34
C ALA A 179 -13.17 -3.92 -6.10
N LEU A 180 -13.62 -3.48 -4.92
CA LEU A 180 -13.42 -2.13 -4.41
C LEU A 180 -12.53 -2.22 -3.17
N ILE A 181 -11.44 -1.45 -3.16
CA ILE A 181 -10.47 -1.41 -2.06
C ILE A 181 -10.43 0.02 -1.52
N CYS A 182 -10.57 0.19 -0.20
CA CYS A 182 -10.52 1.50 0.45
C CYS A 182 -9.34 1.58 1.42
N ASP A 183 -8.14 1.41 0.89
CA ASP A 183 -6.88 1.41 1.65
C ASP A 183 -5.82 2.20 0.87
N THR A 184 -6.16 3.43 0.51
CA THR A 184 -5.30 4.34 -0.25
C THR A 184 -5.52 5.79 0.17
N GLY A 185 -4.77 6.73 -0.42
CA GLY A 185 -4.89 8.14 -0.13
C GLY A 185 -5.24 9.01 -1.35
N MET A 186 -5.58 10.24 -1.06
CA MET A 186 -5.71 11.30 -2.06
C MET A 186 -4.32 11.77 -2.49
N VAL A 187 -4.16 12.12 -3.77
CA VAL A 187 -2.88 12.61 -4.34
C VAL A 187 -2.44 13.94 -3.73
N ALA A 188 -3.38 14.76 -3.35
CA ALA A 188 -3.19 15.99 -2.61
C ALA A 188 -4.45 16.25 -1.78
N LYS A 189 -4.36 17.09 -0.76
CA LYS A 189 -5.49 17.37 0.13
C LYS A 189 -6.73 17.86 -0.64
N GLY A 190 -7.81 17.06 -0.53
CA GLY A 190 -9.08 17.34 -1.20
C GLY A 190 -9.08 17.11 -2.71
N VAL A 191 -8.08 16.42 -3.27
CA VAL A 191 -8.05 15.94 -4.65
C VAL A 191 -8.31 14.45 -4.68
N PRO A 192 -9.54 14.01 -4.96
CA PRO A 192 -9.88 12.60 -4.94
C PRO A 192 -9.14 11.85 -6.04
N SER A 193 -8.74 10.63 -5.75
CA SER A 193 -7.96 9.82 -6.69
C SER A 193 -8.41 8.37 -6.72
N ILE A 194 -8.16 7.74 -7.85
CA ILE A 194 -8.33 6.30 -8.06
C ILE A 194 -6.94 5.75 -8.40
N ALA A 195 -6.40 4.88 -7.55
CA ALA A 195 -5.14 4.24 -7.89
C ALA A 195 -5.35 3.23 -9.02
N SER A 196 -4.65 3.45 -10.11
CA SER A 196 -4.75 2.67 -11.35
C SER A 196 -3.52 1.82 -11.62
N GLN A 197 -2.46 2.02 -10.85
CA GLN A 197 -1.24 1.21 -10.95
C GLN A 197 -0.50 1.16 -9.60
N LEU A 198 0.02 -0.01 -9.29
CA LEU A 198 0.78 -0.28 -8.09
C LEU A 198 2.15 -0.82 -8.50
N ARG A 199 3.22 -0.34 -7.87
CA ARG A 199 4.54 -0.89 -8.12
C ARG A 199 4.69 -2.26 -7.48
N GLY A 200 5.32 -3.16 -8.23
CA GLY A 200 5.82 -4.42 -7.72
C GLY A 200 7.08 -4.22 -6.88
N MET A 201 7.59 -5.31 -6.34
CA MET A 201 8.82 -5.30 -5.54
C MET A 201 9.63 -6.56 -5.77
N LEU A 202 10.93 -6.37 -5.94
CA LEU A 202 11.94 -7.43 -5.85
C LEU A 202 12.84 -7.14 -4.65
N LYS A 203 13.15 -8.15 -3.86
CA LYS A 203 14.17 -8.12 -2.81
C LYS A 203 15.28 -9.10 -3.16
N ASP A 204 16.53 -8.72 -2.97
CA ASP A 204 17.66 -9.61 -3.10
C ASP A 204 18.77 -9.24 -2.09
N GLU A 205 19.58 -10.23 -1.71
CA GLU A 205 20.72 -10.02 -0.84
C GLU A 205 21.93 -10.76 -1.41
N MET A 206 23.03 -10.02 -1.60
CA MET A 206 24.27 -10.57 -2.14
C MET A 206 25.39 -10.56 -1.11
N THR A 207 26.19 -11.63 -1.13
CA THR A 207 27.48 -11.72 -0.43
C THR A 207 28.59 -11.91 -1.44
N ILE A 208 29.48 -10.93 -1.52
CA ILE A 208 30.72 -11.02 -2.31
C ILE A 208 31.80 -11.67 -1.45
N HIS A 209 32.34 -12.76 -1.94
CA HIS A 209 33.46 -13.49 -1.35
C HIS A 209 34.76 -13.13 -2.05
N GLY A 210 35.83 -13.05 -1.29
CA GLY A 210 37.18 -12.82 -1.77
C GLY A 210 38.17 -13.82 -1.18
N PRO A 211 39.14 -13.37 -0.32
CA PRO A 211 40.09 -14.28 0.28
C PRO A 211 39.42 -15.29 1.21
N ALA A 212 40.03 -16.45 1.41
CA ALA A 212 39.54 -17.52 2.24
C ALA A 212 39.39 -17.14 3.74
N MET A 213 40.02 -16.06 4.18
CA MET A 213 39.99 -15.53 5.54
C MET A 213 40.31 -14.02 5.51
N ASP A 214 40.04 -13.34 6.61
CA ASP A 214 40.49 -11.96 6.81
C ASP A 214 42.03 -11.86 6.71
N LEU A 215 42.53 -10.89 5.94
CA LEU A 215 43.94 -10.73 5.70
C LEU A 215 44.46 -9.41 6.28
N HIS A 216 45.76 -9.40 6.66
CA HIS A 216 46.44 -8.18 7.09
C HIS A 216 46.67 -7.26 5.87
N SER A 217 46.06 -6.06 5.89
CA SER A 217 46.11 -5.14 4.74
C SER A 217 47.52 -4.60 4.41
N GLY A 218 48.43 -4.58 5.37
CA GLY A 218 49.81 -4.21 5.17
C GLY A 218 50.65 -5.28 4.40
N HIS A 219 50.22 -6.53 4.45
CA HIS A 219 50.87 -7.63 3.75
C HIS A 219 50.24 -7.96 2.40
N TYR A 220 48.89 -7.85 2.35
CA TYR A 220 48.10 -8.27 1.20
C TYR A 220 47.43 -7.12 0.46
N GLY A 221 47.53 -5.88 0.98
CA GLY A 221 47.00 -4.69 0.33
C GLY A 221 47.69 -4.45 -1.04
N GLY A 222 46.92 -4.39 -2.09
CA GLY A 222 47.37 -4.34 -3.47
C GLY A 222 47.16 -5.67 -4.20
N PRO A 223 47.87 -6.75 -3.86
CA PRO A 223 47.74 -8.03 -4.60
C PRO A 223 46.43 -8.78 -4.31
N ALA A 224 45.89 -8.74 -3.07
CA ALA A 224 44.66 -9.46 -2.75
C ALA A 224 43.42 -8.68 -3.15
N ILE A 225 42.44 -9.42 -3.65
CA ILE A 225 41.10 -8.87 -3.87
C ILE A 225 40.45 -8.44 -2.54
N ASN A 226 39.76 -7.32 -2.55
CA ASN A 226 39.06 -6.82 -1.38
C ASN A 226 37.56 -6.77 -1.68
N PRO A 227 36.73 -7.62 -1.05
CA PRO A 227 35.29 -7.66 -1.27
C PRO A 227 34.56 -6.32 -1.09
N LEU A 228 35.00 -5.46 -0.18
CA LEU A 228 34.45 -4.12 -0.02
C LEU A 228 34.69 -3.22 -1.25
N LYS A 229 35.85 -3.34 -1.89
CA LYS A 229 36.10 -2.62 -3.15
C LYS A 229 35.30 -3.20 -4.31
N GLU A 230 35.12 -4.53 -4.35
CA GLU A 230 34.29 -5.17 -5.39
C GLU A 230 32.87 -4.80 -5.29
N ILE A 231 32.25 -4.93 -4.11
CA ILE A 231 30.84 -4.61 -3.91
C ILE A 231 30.56 -3.12 -4.18
N SER A 232 31.44 -2.22 -3.75
CA SER A 232 31.32 -0.78 -4.02
C SER A 232 31.36 -0.48 -5.51
N ARG A 233 32.23 -1.16 -6.28
CA ARG A 233 32.35 -1.00 -7.74
C ARG A 233 31.12 -1.53 -8.47
N ILE A 234 30.60 -2.67 -8.02
CA ILE A 234 29.39 -3.28 -8.58
C ILE A 234 28.18 -2.38 -8.32
N ILE A 235 27.98 -1.94 -7.08
CA ILE A 235 26.87 -1.04 -6.71
C ILE A 235 26.95 0.29 -7.49
N ALA A 236 28.15 0.87 -7.62
CA ALA A 236 28.32 2.10 -8.39
C ALA A 236 28.04 1.93 -9.89
N SER A 237 27.95 0.71 -10.40
CA SER A 237 27.60 0.45 -11.80
C SER A 237 26.09 0.24 -12.02
N PHE A 238 25.27 0.23 -10.98
CA PHE A 238 23.84 0.03 -11.15
C PHE A 238 23.12 1.23 -11.76
N HIS A 239 23.70 2.43 -11.63
CA HIS A 239 23.12 3.66 -12.18
C HIS A 239 24.17 4.46 -12.94
N ASP A 240 23.72 5.19 -13.94
CA ASP A 240 24.50 6.22 -14.61
C ASP A 240 24.35 7.59 -13.91
N ASP A 241 25.00 8.60 -14.47
CA ASP A 241 24.96 9.98 -13.95
C ASP A 241 23.58 10.66 -14.13
N GLU A 242 22.68 10.06 -14.91
CA GLU A 242 21.31 10.52 -15.14
C GLU A 242 20.28 9.80 -14.24
N GLY A 243 20.76 8.96 -13.31
CA GLY A 243 19.92 8.19 -12.39
C GLY A 243 19.23 6.98 -13.02
N ARG A 244 19.59 6.63 -14.26
CA ARG A 244 19.02 5.49 -14.97
C ARG A 244 19.73 4.20 -14.56
N VAL A 245 18.95 3.13 -14.32
CA VAL A 245 19.52 1.80 -14.05
C VAL A 245 20.20 1.25 -15.31
N THR A 246 21.44 0.78 -15.17
CA THR A 246 22.30 0.36 -16.30
C THR A 246 22.31 -1.14 -16.53
N ILE A 247 21.49 -1.91 -15.82
CA ILE A 247 21.35 -3.35 -15.99
C ILE A 247 20.70 -3.65 -17.33
N ASP A 248 21.34 -4.46 -18.16
CA ASP A 248 20.82 -4.81 -19.49
C ASP A 248 19.41 -5.43 -19.39
N GLY A 249 18.48 -4.90 -20.17
CA GLY A 249 17.10 -5.35 -20.21
C GLY A 249 16.23 -4.91 -19.03
N PHE A 250 16.73 -4.11 -18.09
CA PHE A 250 15.96 -3.69 -16.90
C PHE A 250 14.67 -2.96 -17.25
N TYR A 251 14.61 -2.25 -18.38
CA TYR A 251 13.46 -1.44 -18.82
C TYR A 251 12.64 -2.09 -19.93
N ASP A 252 12.92 -3.35 -20.34
CA ASP A 252 12.28 -3.96 -21.52
C ASP A 252 10.77 -4.03 -21.41
N ASP A 253 10.24 -4.26 -20.20
CA ASP A 253 8.82 -4.46 -19.92
C ASP A 253 8.18 -3.23 -19.21
N VAL A 254 8.85 -2.08 -19.24
CA VAL A 254 8.30 -0.82 -18.73
C VAL A 254 7.26 -0.28 -19.72
N ILE A 255 6.05 -0.03 -19.23
CA ILE A 255 4.99 0.61 -20.01
C ILE A 255 5.05 2.12 -19.76
N GLU A 256 5.30 2.89 -20.82
CA GLU A 256 5.26 4.35 -20.73
C GLU A 256 3.81 4.83 -20.56
N ILE A 257 3.62 5.83 -19.68
CA ILE A 257 2.30 6.41 -19.45
C ILE A 257 1.82 7.22 -20.66
N GLY A 258 0.52 7.13 -20.96
CA GLY A 258 -0.08 7.91 -22.04
C GLY A 258 -0.20 9.40 -21.69
N ASP A 259 -0.25 10.25 -22.73
CA ASP A 259 -0.30 11.72 -22.59
C ASP A 259 -1.46 12.20 -21.70
N ASN A 260 -2.61 11.52 -21.73
CA ASN A 260 -3.75 11.87 -20.87
C ASN A 260 -3.47 11.69 -19.38
N LEU A 261 -2.84 10.58 -19.01
CA LEU A 261 -2.49 10.32 -17.61
C LEU A 261 -1.38 11.27 -17.14
N LYS A 262 -0.41 11.54 -18.00
CA LYS A 262 0.64 12.51 -17.73
C LYS A 262 0.06 13.92 -17.47
N ALA A 263 -0.88 14.38 -18.31
CA ALA A 263 -1.54 15.66 -18.11
C ALA A 263 -2.35 15.73 -16.81
N GLN A 264 -2.97 14.62 -16.38
CA GLN A 264 -3.64 14.54 -15.07
C GLN A 264 -2.63 14.72 -13.93
N TRP A 265 -1.47 14.08 -13.99
CA TRP A 265 -0.43 14.21 -12.95
C TRP A 265 0.19 15.61 -12.90
N GLU A 266 0.41 16.24 -14.04
CA GLU A 266 0.90 17.63 -14.11
C GLU A 266 -0.09 18.65 -13.51
N THR A 267 -1.38 18.33 -13.46
CA THR A 267 -2.43 19.27 -13.01
C THR A 267 -3.13 18.85 -11.71
N CYS A 268 -2.76 17.74 -11.10
CA CYS A 268 -3.43 17.20 -9.91
C CYS A 268 -3.21 18.04 -8.63
N GLY A 269 -2.32 19.03 -8.67
CA GLY A 269 -2.04 19.91 -7.53
C GLY A 269 -0.99 19.35 -6.56
N PHE A 270 -0.22 18.34 -6.99
CA PHE A 270 0.95 17.88 -6.25
C PHE A 270 2.07 18.93 -6.33
N ASP A 271 2.61 19.31 -5.18
CA ASP A 271 3.73 20.27 -5.07
C ASP A 271 5.04 19.50 -4.86
N GLU A 272 5.85 19.38 -5.92
CA GLU A 272 7.13 18.68 -5.87
C GLU A 272 8.12 19.33 -4.88
N ALA A 273 8.09 20.64 -4.72
CA ALA A 273 8.98 21.34 -3.82
C ALA A 273 8.60 21.09 -2.36
N GLU A 274 7.30 21.15 -2.03
CA GLU A 274 6.78 20.82 -0.70
C GLU A 274 7.07 19.36 -0.34
N TYR A 275 6.87 18.44 -1.28
CA TYR A 275 7.19 17.02 -1.10
C TYR A 275 8.66 16.80 -0.75
N MET A 276 9.58 17.39 -1.51
CA MET A 276 11.02 17.27 -1.26
C MET A 276 11.43 17.95 0.06
N GLU A 277 10.86 19.11 0.38
CA GLU A 277 11.13 19.82 1.63
C GLU A 277 10.65 19.01 2.85
N GLY A 278 9.52 18.33 2.75
CA GLY A 278 9.01 17.41 3.77
C GLY A 278 10.00 16.29 4.14
N ALA A 279 10.78 15.84 3.17
CA ALA A 279 11.88 14.88 3.36
C ALA A 279 13.23 15.53 3.75
N GLY A 280 13.28 16.88 3.87
CA GLY A 280 14.53 17.62 4.12
C GLY A 280 15.46 17.69 2.91
N LEU A 281 14.92 17.50 1.69
CA LEU A 281 15.65 17.47 0.43
C LEU A 281 15.25 18.69 -0.44
N THR A 282 16.05 18.98 -1.47
CA THR A 282 15.79 20.10 -2.38
C THR A 282 15.84 19.71 -3.86
N THR A 283 16.34 18.53 -4.16
CA THR A 283 16.56 18.08 -5.54
C THR A 283 16.26 16.60 -5.65
N PRO A 284 15.43 16.17 -6.60
CA PRO A 284 15.21 14.76 -6.86
C PRO A 284 16.48 14.10 -7.39
N ALA A 285 16.73 12.86 -6.99
CA ALA A 285 17.91 12.06 -7.37
C ALA A 285 17.57 10.88 -8.28
N GLY A 286 16.31 10.72 -8.67
CA GLY A 286 15.87 9.64 -9.55
C GLY A 286 16.19 9.88 -11.04
N GLU A 287 15.58 9.08 -11.90
CA GLU A 287 15.79 9.11 -13.35
C GLU A 287 15.45 10.48 -13.94
N GLN A 288 16.44 11.14 -14.57
CA GLN A 288 16.27 12.47 -15.14
C GLN A 288 15.27 12.48 -16.30
N GLY A 289 14.56 13.59 -16.45
CA GLY A 289 13.54 13.76 -17.50
C GLY A 289 12.14 13.33 -17.09
N TYR A 290 11.96 12.80 -15.89
CA TYR A 290 10.69 12.42 -15.32
C TYR A 290 10.36 13.27 -14.09
N SER A 291 9.08 13.63 -13.93
CA SER A 291 8.56 14.28 -12.72
C SER A 291 8.67 13.37 -11.50
N ILE A 292 8.57 13.94 -10.30
CA ILE A 292 8.61 13.13 -9.06
C ILE A 292 7.48 12.08 -9.05
N LEU A 293 6.30 12.43 -9.51
CA LEU A 293 5.19 11.48 -9.61
C LEU A 293 5.49 10.34 -10.61
N GLU A 294 6.08 10.65 -11.76
CA GLU A 294 6.51 9.61 -12.70
C GLU A 294 7.56 8.70 -12.08
N GLN A 295 8.57 9.25 -11.39
CA GLN A 295 9.61 8.49 -10.69
C GLN A 295 9.04 7.59 -9.59
N GLN A 296 8.00 8.03 -8.91
CA GLN A 296 7.36 7.25 -7.84
C GLN A 296 6.39 6.19 -8.34
N TRP A 297 5.71 6.42 -9.46
CA TRP A 297 4.56 5.62 -9.84
C TRP A 297 4.75 4.80 -11.11
N SER A 298 5.45 5.34 -12.12
CA SER A 298 5.57 4.72 -13.44
C SER A 298 6.99 4.39 -13.86
N ARG A 299 8.00 4.75 -13.03
CA ARG A 299 9.39 4.35 -13.30
C ARG A 299 9.86 3.30 -12.30
N PRO A 300 10.62 2.29 -12.76
CA PRO A 300 11.23 1.32 -11.87
C PRO A 300 12.41 1.95 -11.13
N THR A 301 12.70 1.43 -9.93
CA THR A 301 13.87 1.85 -9.15
C THR A 301 14.68 0.67 -8.68
N LEU A 302 15.96 0.90 -8.40
CA LEU A 302 16.86 -0.02 -7.75
C LEU A 302 17.53 0.69 -6.57
N GLU A 303 17.31 0.20 -5.35
CA GLU A 303 17.79 0.83 -4.13
C GLU A 303 18.70 -0.10 -3.33
N ILE A 304 19.71 0.50 -2.68
CA ILE A 304 20.59 -0.18 -1.75
C ILE A 304 20.13 0.08 -0.33
N ASN A 305 19.50 -0.92 0.28
CA ASN A 305 18.89 -0.80 1.61
C ASN A 305 19.89 -1.05 2.75
N GLY A 306 21.02 -1.70 2.44
CA GLY A 306 22.08 -1.95 3.41
C GLY A 306 23.35 -2.41 2.72
N MET A 307 24.49 -2.02 3.29
CA MET A 307 25.81 -2.50 2.87
C MET A 307 26.69 -2.64 4.10
N TRP A 308 27.36 -3.79 4.25
CA TRP A 308 28.26 -4.03 5.38
C TRP A 308 29.39 -4.99 5.04
N GLY A 309 30.41 -5.00 5.90
CA GLY A 309 31.59 -5.85 5.81
C GLY A 309 32.78 -5.23 6.53
N GLY A 310 33.85 -5.97 6.67
CA GLY A 310 35.05 -5.52 7.35
C GLY A 310 34.87 -5.24 8.84
N TYR A 311 35.73 -4.39 9.41
CA TYR A 311 35.71 -4.06 10.84
C TYR A 311 34.73 -2.90 11.13
N GLN A 312 33.79 -3.14 12.00
CA GLN A 312 32.74 -2.18 12.40
C GLN A 312 32.84 -1.75 13.87
N GLY A 313 33.84 -2.27 14.63
CA GLY A 313 34.05 -1.90 16.02
C GLY A 313 34.75 -0.54 16.20
N ALA A 314 34.86 -0.10 17.44
CA ALA A 314 35.57 1.13 17.77
C ALA A 314 37.06 1.03 17.43
N GLY A 315 37.66 2.14 16.97
CA GLY A 315 39.06 2.21 16.55
C GLY A 315 39.29 1.71 15.12
N THR A 316 40.53 1.33 14.82
CA THR A 316 40.96 0.88 13.49
C THR A 316 41.46 -0.54 13.50
N LYS A 317 41.14 -1.33 12.47
CA LYS A 317 41.73 -2.65 12.21
C LYS A 317 42.25 -2.69 10.77
N THR A 318 43.52 -3.00 10.61
CA THR A 318 44.17 -3.06 9.29
C THR A 318 43.87 -4.38 8.59
N VAL A 319 42.61 -4.54 8.12
CA VAL A 319 42.09 -5.80 7.57
C VAL A 319 41.58 -5.64 6.16
N ILE A 320 41.74 -6.69 5.35
CA ILE A 320 40.98 -6.96 4.12
C ILE A 320 40.02 -8.08 4.51
N PRO A 321 38.70 -7.82 4.51
CA PRO A 321 37.73 -8.85 4.94
C PRO A 321 37.62 -9.97 3.90
N ALA A 322 37.18 -11.15 4.37
CA ALA A 322 36.87 -12.26 3.50
C ALA A 322 35.56 -12.06 2.70
N GLN A 323 34.64 -11.25 3.22
CA GLN A 323 33.30 -11.06 2.65
C GLN A 323 32.83 -9.61 2.78
N ALA A 324 31.90 -9.22 1.88
CA ALA A 324 31.10 -8.00 1.96
C ALA A 324 29.68 -8.29 1.47
N HIS A 325 28.70 -7.58 2.00
CA HIS A 325 27.28 -7.86 1.82
C HIS A 325 26.52 -6.62 1.38
N ALA A 326 25.44 -6.80 0.61
CA ALA A 326 24.48 -5.75 0.31
C ALA A 326 23.06 -6.31 0.20
N LYS A 327 22.09 -5.51 0.68
CA LYS A 327 20.65 -5.69 0.48
C LYS A 327 20.17 -4.75 -0.61
N ILE A 328 19.39 -5.29 -1.54
CA ILE A 328 18.92 -4.60 -2.73
C ILE A 328 17.41 -4.74 -2.81
N THR A 329 16.72 -3.66 -3.16
CA THR A 329 15.31 -3.73 -3.56
C THR A 329 15.12 -3.03 -4.90
N CYS A 330 14.26 -3.60 -5.74
CA CYS A 330 13.78 -2.92 -6.95
C CYS A 330 12.28 -2.69 -6.82
N ARG A 331 11.82 -1.49 -7.18
CA ARG A 331 10.41 -1.26 -7.45
C ARG A 331 10.17 -1.49 -8.93
N LEU A 332 9.12 -2.25 -9.24
CA LEU A 332 8.82 -2.72 -10.59
C LEU A 332 7.53 -2.05 -11.09
N VAL A 333 7.42 -1.84 -12.40
CA VAL A 333 6.28 -1.16 -13.03
C VAL A 333 5.87 -1.88 -14.32
N GLY A 334 4.71 -1.56 -14.85
CA GLY A 334 4.22 -2.13 -16.11
C GLY A 334 4.08 -3.65 -16.05
N ASP A 335 4.71 -4.34 -17.00
CA ASP A 335 4.69 -5.80 -17.12
C ASP A 335 5.98 -6.47 -16.60
N MET A 336 6.80 -5.74 -15.82
CA MET A 336 8.07 -6.25 -15.28
C MET A 336 7.85 -7.47 -14.38
N ASP A 337 8.50 -8.56 -14.68
CA ASP A 337 8.46 -9.78 -13.88
C ASP A 337 9.60 -9.78 -12.83
N PRO A 338 9.30 -9.98 -11.52
CA PRO A 338 10.31 -9.98 -10.47
C PRO A 338 11.42 -11.01 -10.67
N ASP A 339 11.09 -12.20 -11.18
CA ASP A 339 12.06 -13.27 -11.37
C ASP A 339 12.98 -12.98 -12.58
N ASP A 340 12.43 -12.40 -13.65
CA ASP A 340 13.22 -11.96 -14.80
C ASP A 340 14.19 -10.84 -14.40
N ILE A 341 13.73 -9.84 -13.66
CA ILE A 341 14.60 -8.77 -13.16
C ILE A 341 15.67 -9.31 -12.20
N ARG A 342 15.35 -10.30 -11.36
CA ARG A 342 16.34 -10.98 -10.50
C ARG A 342 17.42 -11.65 -11.33
N ILE A 343 17.06 -12.35 -12.40
CA ILE A 343 18.02 -12.98 -13.31
C ILE A 343 18.93 -11.91 -13.95
N LYS A 344 18.37 -10.82 -14.45
CA LYS A 344 19.12 -9.71 -15.07
C LYS A 344 20.08 -9.04 -14.06
N LEU A 345 19.60 -8.75 -12.84
CA LEU A 345 20.40 -8.17 -11.75
C LEU A 345 21.59 -9.10 -11.41
N ARG A 346 21.33 -10.38 -11.18
CA ARG A 346 22.35 -11.37 -10.82
C ARG A 346 23.37 -11.54 -11.93
N ALA A 347 22.93 -11.61 -13.19
CA ALA A 347 23.81 -11.71 -14.35
C ALA A 347 24.74 -10.47 -14.48
N HIS A 348 24.22 -9.27 -14.23
CA HIS A 348 25.02 -8.04 -14.21
C HIS A 348 26.11 -8.12 -13.13
N VAL A 349 25.76 -8.49 -11.91
CA VAL A 349 26.71 -8.63 -10.79
C VAL A 349 27.80 -9.66 -11.13
N GLU A 350 27.40 -10.85 -11.58
CA GLU A 350 28.31 -11.94 -11.94
C GLU A 350 29.24 -11.54 -13.07
N GLY A 351 28.75 -10.85 -14.10
CA GLY A 351 29.53 -10.33 -15.21
C GLY A 351 30.59 -9.28 -14.81
N MET A 352 30.37 -8.63 -13.67
CA MET A 352 31.28 -7.62 -13.15
C MET A 352 32.34 -8.17 -12.19
N LEU A 353 32.23 -9.43 -11.73
CA LEU A 353 33.18 -9.99 -10.78
C LEU A 353 34.59 -10.10 -11.39
N ARG A 354 35.61 -9.72 -10.62
CA ARG A 354 36.99 -9.95 -10.95
C ARG A 354 37.40 -11.39 -10.67
N PRO A 355 38.48 -11.89 -11.29
CA PRO A 355 39.06 -13.18 -10.89
C PRO A 355 39.29 -13.26 -9.38
N ASP A 356 39.08 -14.43 -8.82
CA ASP A 356 39.15 -14.73 -7.37
C ASP A 356 38.06 -14.10 -6.49
N ALA A 357 37.07 -13.40 -7.09
CA ALA A 357 35.81 -13.07 -6.42
C ALA A 357 34.69 -14.03 -6.82
N SER A 358 33.78 -14.29 -5.89
CA SER A 358 32.52 -14.98 -6.18
C SER A 358 31.37 -14.32 -5.44
N VAL A 359 30.15 -14.60 -5.87
CA VAL A 359 28.93 -14.12 -5.22
C VAL A 359 28.06 -15.29 -4.77
N THR A 360 27.41 -15.14 -3.63
CA THR A 360 26.28 -15.98 -3.20
C THR A 360 25.08 -15.09 -2.92
N TRP A 361 23.89 -15.65 -3.16
CA TRP A 361 22.62 -14.96 -3.04
C TRP A 361 21.75 -15.62 -1.96
N ASP A 362 20.95 -14.82 -1.27
CA ASP A 362 19.82 -15.34 -0.50
C ASP A 362 18.71 -15.71 -1.48
N ASN A 363 18.25 -16.97 -1.45
CA ASN A 363 17.24 -17.48 -2.38
C ASN A 363 15.84 -17.57 -1.75
N ASP A 364 15.69 -17.20 -0.49
CA ASP A 364 14.42 -17.28 0.24
C ASP A 364 13.58 -15.98 0.13
N LEU A 365 14.08 -14.99 -0.64
CA LEU A 365 13.40 -13.70 -0.81
C LEU A 365 12.44 -13.73 -2.01
N GLU A 366 11.17 -13.56 -1.74
CA GLU A 366 10.12 -13.49 -2.76
C GLU A 366 9.99 -12.08 -3.35
N GLY A 367 9.48 -12.00 -4.58
CA GLY A 367 9.07 -10.77 -5.26
C GLY A 367 7.56 -10.70 -5.42
N ALA A 368 7.06 -9.50 -5.63
CA ALA A 368 5.66 -9.25 -5.97
C ALA A 368 5.60 -8.51 -7.32
N PRO A 369 4.82 -8.96 -8.30
CA PRO A 369 4.67 -8.25 -9.56
C PRO A 369 3.94 -6.91 -9.36
N PRO A 370 4.16 -5.93 -10.27
CA PRO A 370 3.33 -4.74 -10.34
C PRO A 370 1.90 -5.10 -10.73
N SER A 371 0.97 -4.18 -10.46
CA SER A 371 -0.43 -4.33 -10.86
C SER A 371 -0.89 -3.09 -11.61
N VAL A 372 -1.36 -3.26 -12.84
CA VAL A 372 -1.93 -2.19 -13.66
C VAL A 372 -3.40 -2.52 -13.92
N MET A 373 -4.29 -1.61 -13.50
CA MET A 373 -5.73 -1.75 -13.65
C MET A 373 -6.17 -1.31 -15.05
N ASN A 374 -7.16 -2.00 -15.61
CA ASN A 374 -7.72 -1.62 -16.88
C ASN A 374 -8.69 -0.41 -16.72
N THR A 375 -8.13 0.80 -16.78
CA THR A 375 -8.90 2.05 -16.67
C THR A 375 -9.81 2.36 -17.84
N ASP A 376 -9.72 1.60 -18.96
CA ASP A 376 -10.64 1.73 -20.10
C ASP A 376 -12.03 1.15 -19.84
N ARG A 377 -12.19 0.41 -18.74
CA ARG A 377 -13.50 -0.06 -18.30
C ARG A 377 -14.38 1.13 -17.90
N PRO A 378 -15.66 1.16 -18.33
CA PRO A 378 -16.56 2.29 -18.05
C PRO A 378 -16.76 2.56 -16.56
N GLU A 379 -16.63 1.54 -15.71
CA GLU A 379 -16.77 1.65 -14.26
C GLU A 379 -15.74 2.60 -13.63
N PHE A 380 -14.52 2.67 -14.18
CA PHE A 380 -13.49 3.58 -13.70
C PHE A 380 -13.84 5.05 -13.98
N GLU A 381 -14.33 5.35 -15.19
CA GLU A 381 -14.75 6.70 -15.51
C GLU A 381 -16.02 7.12 -14.76
N GLN A 382 -16.96 6.20 -14.56
CA GLN A 382 -18.16 6.44 -13.74
C GLN A 382 -17.79 6.77 -12.28
N ALA A 383 -16.86 6.02 -11.69
CA ALA A 383 -16.36 6.29 -10.34
C ALA A 383 -15.62 7.63 -10.28
N ARG A 384 -14.77 7.94 -11.28
CA ARG A 384 -14.05 9.22 -11.36
C ARG A 384 -15.00 10.41 -11.38
N GLN A 385 -16.08 10.35 -12.17
CA GLN A 385 -17.11 11.38 -12.20
C GLN A 385 -17.88 11.49 -10.88
N ALA A 386 -18.17 10.37 -10.23
CA ALA A 386 -18.85 10.35 -8.93
C ALA A 386 -18.00 11.01 -7.84
N LEU A 387 -16.71 10.72 -7.80
CA LEU A 387 -15.74 11.35 -6.89
C LEU A 387 -15.61 12.85 -7.17
N SER A 388 -15.47 13.23 -8.45
CA SER A 388 -15.37 14.64 -8.85
C SER A 388 -16.57 15.46 -8.39
N ALA A 389 -17.77 14.89 -8.50
CA ALA A 389 -19.01 15.53 -8.07
C ALA A 389 -19.12 15.70 -6.54
N GLU A 390 -18.51 14.84 -5.74
CA GLU A 390 -18.52 14.98 -4.28
C GLU A 390 -17.49 15.99 -3.79
N TRP A 391 -16.32 16.02 -4.40
CA TRP A 391 -15.21 16.83 -3.94
C TRP A 391 -15.15 18.23 -4.59
N ASP A 392 -16.03 18.50 -5.55
CA ASP A 392 -16.01 19.73 -6.38
C ASP A 392 -14.62 19.98 -7.00
N ARG A 393 -13.95 18.89 -7.32
CA ARG A 393 -12.63 18.84 -7.98
C ARG A 393 -12.56 17.62 -8.87
N GLU A 394 -11.85 17.74 -9.97
CA GLU A 394 -11.65 16.61 -10.88
C GLU A 394 -10.84 15.50 -10.17
N ALA A 395 -11.42 14.30 -10.12
CA ALA A 395 -10.71 13.12 -9.64
C ALA A 395 -9.73 12.65 -10.70
N VAL A 396 -8.56 12.18 -10.23
CA VAL A 396 -7.44 11.79 -11.10
C VAL A 396 -7.10 10.30 -10.93
N PHE A 397 -6.63 9.68 -11.99
CA PHE A 397 -5.98 8.38 -11.90
C PHE A 397 -4.54 8.58 -11.45
N VAL A 398 -4.13 7.81 -10.44
CA VAL A 398 -2.79 7.92 -9.84
C VAL A 398 -2.09 6.57 -9.84
N GLY A 399 -0.77 6.61 -9.71
CA GLY A 399 0.02 5.44 -9.33
C GLY A 399 0.26 5.41 -7.83
N MET A 400 0.74 4.29 -7.33
CA MET A 400 1.20 4.17 -5.96
C MET A 400 2.63 3.64 -5.92
N GLY A 401 3.46 4.27 -5.10
CA GLY A 401 4.85 3.88 -4.91
C GLY A 401 5.03 2.56 -4.14
N GLY A 402 4.06 2.21 -3.32
CA GLY A 402 3.97 0.94 -2.61
C GLY A 402 3.24 -0.15 -3.40
N SER A 403 3.36 -1.37 -2.94
CA SER A 403 2.57 -2.50 -3.40
C SER A 403 1.42 -2.73 -2.43
N ILE A 404 0.22 -2.91 -2.94
CA ILE A 404 -0.93 -3.45 -2.20
C ILE A 404 -1.17 -4.84 -2.78
N PRO A 405 -0.60 -5.89 -2.18
CA PRO A 405 -0.58 -7.22 -2.79
C PRO A 405 -1.97 -7.77 -3.12
N ILE A 406 -2.97 -7.40 -2.33
CA ILE A 406 -4.35 -7.86 -2.52
C ILE A 406 -4.91 -7.50 -3.91
N ALA A 407 -4.57 -6.33 -4.46
CA ALA A 407 -5.06 -5.95 -5.79
C ALA A 407 -4.55 -6.91 -6.89
N GLY A 408 -3.28 -7.33 -6.80
CA GLY A 408 -2.71 -8.37 -7.66
C GLY A 408 -3.32 -9.74 -7.41
N HIS A 409 -3.63 -10.06 -6.14
CA HIS A 409 -4.26 -11.34 -5.79
C HIS A 409 -5.71 -11.44 -6.29
N PHE A 410 -6.48 -10.37 -6.28
CA PHE A 410 -7.80 -10.37 -6.91
C PHE A 410 -7.72 -10.73 -8.40
N LYS A 411 -6.71 -10.20 -9.11
CA LYS A 411 -6.50 -10.52 -10.53
C LYS A 411 -6.07 -11.97 -10.72
N THR A 412 -5.06 -12.41 -9.99
CA THR A 412 -4.44 -13.74 -10.21
C THR A 412 -5.26 -14.89 -9.65
N VAL A 413 -5.92 -14.71 -8.50
CA VAL A 413 -6.67 -15.75 -7.81
C VAL A 413 -8.13 -15.79 -8.23
N LEU A 414 -8.80 -14.62 -8.33
CA LEU A 414 -10.24 -14.53 -8.59
C LEU A 414 -10.58 -14.11 -10.03
N ASP A 415 -9.58 -13.80 -10.86
CA ASP A 415 -9.75 -13.23 -12.21
C ASP A 415 -10.68 -11.99 -12.18
N MET A 416 -10.38 -11.07 -11.28
CA MET A 416 -11.20 -9.91 -10.98
C MET A 416 -10.33 -8.65 -10.97
N ASP A 417 -10.78 -7.60 -11.65
CA ASP A 417 -10.13 -6.30 -11.55
C ASP A 417 -10.45 -5.64 -10.21
N ALA A 418 -9.55 -4.77 -9.74
CA ALA A 418 -9.72 -4.00 -8.53
C ALA A 418 -9.74 -2.49 -8.82
N MET A 419 -10.55 -1.74 -8.08
CA MET A 419 -10.59 -0.29 -8.09
C MET A 419 -10.24 0.21 -6.68
N LEU A 420 -9.16 0.97 -6.57
CA LEU A 420 -8.65 1.44 -5.30
C LEU A 420 -9.02 2.92 -5.13
N ILE A 421 -9.87 3.20 -4.14
CA ILE A 421 -10.33 4.55 -3.81
C ILE A 421 -10.14 4.74 -2.32
N GLY A 422 -9.33 5.72 -1.93
CA GLY A 422 -9.10 6.04 -0.54
C GLY A 422 -9.13 7.55 -0.27
N PHE A 423 -9.21 7.88 1.00
CA PHE A 423 -9.39 9.26 1.45
C PHE A 423 -8.35 9.67 2.50
N ALA A 424 -7.30 8.88 2.68
CA ALA A 424 -6.20 9.22 3.55
C ALA A 424 -5.43 10.42 2.99
N SER A 425 -4.82 11.20 3.88
CA SER A 425 -3.98 12.35 3.56
C SER A 425 -2.53 12.07 3.96
N GLU A 426 -1.58 12.72 3.29
CA GLU A 426 -0.16 12.55 3.57
C GLU A 426 0.20 12.88 5.04
N ASP A 427 -0.51 13.86 5.63
CA ASP A 427 -0.30 14.29 7.01
C ASP A 427 -1.03 13.43 8.07
N ASP A 428 -1.66 12.31 7.69
CA ASP A 428 -2.39 11.40 8.59
C ASP A 428 -1.48 10.63 9.53
N ARG A 429 -0.17 10.61 9.28
CA ARG A 429 0.83 9.91 10.08
C ARG A 429 0.57 8.41 10.20
N ILE A 430 0.16 7.79 9.11
CA ILE A 430 -0.01 6.33 9.01
C ILE A 430 1.28 5.64 9.48
N HIS A 431 1.17 4.57 10.26
CA HIS A 431 2.25 3.82 10.92
C HIS A 431 3.09 4.61 11.93
N SER A 432 2.70 5.85 12.26
CA SER A 432 3.44 6.71 13.18
C SER A 432 2.62 7.05 14.44
N PRO A 433 3.26 7.50 15.54
CA PRO A 433 2.54 8.06 16.68
C PRO A 433 1.69 9.27 16.29
N ASN A 434 0.55 9.43 16.98
CA ASN A 434 -0.42 10.49 16.75
C ASN A 434 -1.08 10.45 15.37
N GLU A 435 -1.37 9.24 14.87
CA GLU A 435 -2.19 9.04 13.68
C GLU A 435 -3.52 9.79 13.79
N LYS A 436 -3.97 10.33 12.67
CA LYS A 436 -5.22 11.09 12.57
C LYS A 436 -5.98 10.74 11.30
N TYR A 437 -7.25 11.07 11.28
CA TYR A 437 -8.06 11.08 10.07
C TYR A 437 -8.97 12.31 10.08
N ASP A 438 -9.04 13.06 8.99
CA ASP A 438 -9.86 14.26 8.92
C ASP A 438 -11.36 13.87 8.96
N VAL A 439 -12.15 14.49 9.84
CA VAL A 439 -13.61 14.27 9.90
C VAL A 439 -14.27 14.62 8.57
N GLU A 440 -13.77 15.63 7.86
CA GLU A 440 -14.24 15.96 6.51
C GLU A 440 -13.95 14.83 5.51
N ALA A 441 -12.76 14.22 5.56
CA ALA A 441 -12.40 13.09 4.70
C ALA A 441 -13.28 11.87 4.99
N PHE A 442 -13.54 11.57 6.26
CA PHE A 442 -14.48 10.52 6.66
C PHE A 442 -15.88 10.79 6.12
N HIS A 443 -16.43 12.01 6.33
CA HIS A 443 -17.74 12.39 5.87
C HIS A 443 -17.88 12.36 4.34
N LYS A 444 -16.94 12.99 3.63
CA LYS A 444 -16.90 12.96 2.16
C LYS A 444 -16.64 11.58 1.60
N GLY A 445 -15.86 10.75 2.31
CA GLY A 445 -15.64 9.35 1.97
C GLY A 445 -16.94 8.55 1.92
N MET A 446 -17.78 8.66 2.96
CA MET A 446 -19.11 8.05 2.98
C MET A 446 -19.98 8.49 1.79
N ARG A 447 -20.00 9.78 1.52
CA ARG A 447 -20.77 10.38 0.41
C ARG A 447 -20.20 9.97 -0.96
N SER A 448 -18.88 9.88 -1.07
CA SER A 448 -18.18 9.39 -2.27
C SER A 448 -18.59 7.96 -2.60
N TRP A 449 -18.54 7.07 -1.61
CA TRP A 449 -18.97 5.69 -1.80
C TRP A 449 -20.46 5.57 -2.16
N ALA A 450 -21.32 6.39 -1.55
CA ALA A 450 -22.74 6.42 -1.93
C ALA A 450 -22.94 6.82 -3.40
N ARG A 451 -22.17 7.80 -3.89
CA ARG A 451 -22.19 8.22 -5.31
C ARG A 451 -21.58 7.18 -6.24
N VAL A 452 -20.47 6.56 -5.85
CA VAL A 452 -19.84 5.47 -6.63
C VAL A 452 -20.81 4.30 -6.79
N LEU A 453 -21.44 3.85 -5.71
CA LEU A 453 -22.45 2.79 -5.78
C LEU A 453 -23.61 3.16 -6.71
N ALA A 454 -24.08 4.42 -6.68
CA ALA A 454 -25.13 4.88 -7.61
C ALA A 454 -24.64 4.93 -9.07
N ALA A 455 -23.38 5.25 -9.31
CA ALA A 455 -22.83 5.38 -10.65
C ALA A 455 -22.54 4.02 -11.30
N LEU A 456 -22.20 3.02 -10.52
CA LEU A 456 -21.91 1.65 -10.99
C LEU A 456 -23.17 0.80 -11.22
N THR A 457 -24.36 1.33 -10.93
CA THR A 457 -25.64 0.62 -10.98
C THR A 457 -26.67 1.34 -11.83
#